data_972a5005ba04f5bb4396cc10f494886c
#
_entry.id   972a5005ba04f5bb4396cc10f494886c
#
_cell.length_a   1.000
_cell.length_b   1.000
_cell.length_c   1.000
_cell.angle_alpha   90.00
_cell.angle_beta   90.00
_cell.angle_gamma   90.00
#
_symmetry.space_group_name_H-M   'P 1'
#
loop_
_entity.id
_entity.type
_entity.pdbx_description
1 polymer ?
#
loop_
_entity_poly.entity_id
_entity_poly.type
_entity_poly.pdbx_seq_one_letter_code
_entity_poly.pdbx_strand_id
1 'polypeptide(L)' 'MPEVCGRCGRPWQAIPAHRVPFPSEVKQRVLGSVCAGCWRDWEDMEVKVINEYRLSFLEPEHRAMLQRACLEFLNLSA' A
#
# COMPACT_ATOMS: atom_id res chain seq x y z
N MET A 1 -13.17 4.40 -14.06
CA MET A 1 -11.96 4.81 -13.35
C MET A 1 -12.07 6.26 -12.95
N PRO A 2 -11.62 6.64 -11.76
CA PRO A 2 -11.62 8.06 -11.40
C PRO A 2 -10.59 8.82 -12.23
N GLU A 3 -10.88 10.07 -12.50
CA GLU A 3 -9.93 10.95 -13.20
C GLU A 3 -8.79 11.39 -12.29
N VAL A 4 -9.08 11.50 -10.99
CA VAL A 4 -8.10 11.89 -9.98
C VAL A 4 -8.15 10.91 -8.83
N CYS A 5 -7.02 10.80 -8.13
CA CYS A 5 -6.94 9.98 -6.93
C CYS A 5 -7.68 10.65 -5.77
N GLY A 6 -8.61 9.94 -5.15
CA GLY A 6 -9.36 10.47 -4.01
C GLY A 6 -8.50 10.74 -2.79
N ARG A 7 -7.30 10.17 -2.71
CA ARG A 7 -6.39 10.38 -1.58
C ARG A 7 -5.49 11.60 -1.76
N CYS A 8 -4.88 11.77 -2.93
CA CYS A 8 -3.90 12.83 -3.14
C CYS A 8 -4.33 13.91 -4.13
N GLY A 9 -5.42 13.69 -4.87
CA GLY A 9 -5.92 14.66 -5.84
C GLY A 9 -5.13 14.76 -7.13
N ARG A 10 -4.07 13.98 -7.30
CA ARG A 10 -3.30 13.94 -8.54
C ARG A 10 -4.06 13.19 -9.64
N PRO A 11 -3.71 13.40 -10.91
CA PRO A 11 -4.30 12.59 -11.97
C PRO A 11 -4.10 11.10 -11.70
N TRP A 12 -5.13 10.32 -11.99
CA TRP A 12 -5.09 8.89 -11.70
C TRP A 12 -4.06 8.16 -12.56
N GLN A 13 -3.22 7.36 -11.91
CA GLN A 13 -2.30 6.45 -12.56
C GLN A 13 -2.47 5.09 -11.89
N ALA A 14 -2.69 4.07 -12.69
CA ALA A 14 -2.90 2.72 -12.16
C ALA A 14 -1.59 2.14 -11.60
N ILE A 15 -1.71 1.45 -10.47
CA ILE A 15 -0.58 0.73 -9.89
C ILE A 15 -0.42 -0.59 -10.67
N PRO A 16 0.80 -0.94 -11.11
CA PRO A 16 1.02 -2.27 -11.68
C PRO A 16 0.68 -3.35 -10.65
N ALA A 17 -0.15 -4.31 -11.04
CA ALA A 17 -0.65 -5.32 -10.11
C ALA A 17 0.46 -6.11 -9.42
N HIS A 18 1.55 -6.37 -10.13
CA HIS A 18 2.67 -7.15 -9.58
C HIS A 18 3.44 -6.43 -8.47
N ARG A 19 3.22 -5.14 -8.27
CA ARG A 19 3.89 -4.36 -7.23
C ARG A 19 3.18 -4.42 -5.88
N VAL A 20 1.98 -5.01 -5.83
CA VAL A 20 1.20 -5.11 -4.60
C VAL A 20 1.28 -6.55 -4.09
N PRO A 21 2.11 -6.83 -3.07
CA PRO A 21 2.39 -8.21 -2.61
C PRO A 21 1.40 -8.72 -1.58
N PHE A 22 0.14 -8.30 -1.67
CA PHE A 22 -0.89 -8.67 -0.70
C PHE A 22 -1.85 -9.70 -1.27
N PRO A 23 -2.63 -10.39 -0.40
CA PRO A 23 -3.70 -11.28 -0.87
C PRO A 23 -4.69 -10.55 -1.79
N SER A 24 -5.37 -11.31 -2.67
CA SER A 24 -6.24 -10.75 -3.71
C SER A 24 -7.22 -9.70 -3.21
N GLU A 25 -7.86 -9.94 -2.08
CA GLU A 25 -8.86 -9.02 -1.55
C GLU A 25 -8.27 -7.67 -1.19
N VAL A 26 -7.14 -7.68 -0.49
CA VAL A 26 -6.43 -6.47 -0.10
C VAL A 26 -5.83 -5.79 -1.31
N LYS A 27 -5.24 -6.58 -2.20
CA LYS A 27 -4.64 -6.09 -3.44
C LYS A 27 -5.65 -5.33 -4.28
N GLN A 28 -6.83 -5.89 -4.51
CA GLN A 28 -7.87 -5.23 -5.28
C GLN A 28 -8.33 -3.93 -4.63
N ARG A 29 -8.43 -3.92 -3.33
CA ARG A 29 -8.77 -2.73 -2.57
C ARG A 29 -7.78 -1.60 -2.80
N VAL A 30 -6.48 -1.92 -2.70
CA VAL A 30 -5.41 -0.96 -2.93
C VAL A 30 -5.42 -0.47 -4.37
N LEU A 31 -5.51 -1.40 -5.34
CA LEU A 31 -5.48 -1.06 -6.76
C LEU A 31 -6.64 -0.16 -7.18
N GLY A 32 -7.80 -0.32 -6.55
CA GLY A 32 -9.00 0.44 -6.88
C GLY A 32 -9.15 1.75 -6.10
N SER A 33 -8.35 1.97 -5.07
CA SER A 33 -8.59 3.08 -4.14
C SER A 33 -7.52 4.17 -4.18
N VAL A 34 -6.28 3.85 -4.57
CA VAL A 34 -5.17 4.80 -4.57
C VAL A 34 -4.40 4.72 -5.88
N CYS A 35 -3.77 5.82 -6.25
CA CYS A 35 -2.98 5.88 -7.48
C CYS A 35 -1.55 5.40 -7.26
N ALA A 36 -0.80 5.27 -8.36
CA ALA A 36 0.60 4.85 -8.31
C ALA A 36 1.48 5.79 -7.49
N GLY A 37 1.17 7.09 -7.47
CA GLY A 37 1.90 8.05 -6.64
C GLY A 37 1.74 7.79 -5.17
N CYS A 38 0.50 7.50 -4.72
CA CYS A 38 0.25 7.14 -3.33
C CYS A 38 0.93 5.82 -2.95
N TRP A 39 0.92 4.86 -3.86
CA TRP A 39 1.61 3.59 -3.63
C TRP A 39 3.12 3.79 -3.48
N ARG A 40 3.70 4.64 -4.29
CA ARG A 40 5.12 4.98 -4.19
C ARG A 40 5.44 5.62 -2.84
N ASP A 41 4.57 6.51 -2.37
CA ASP A 41 4.72 7.13 -1.05
C ASP A 41 4.73 6.05 0.05
N TRP A 42 3.85 5.05 -0.07
CA TRP A 42 3.84 3.92 0.85
C TRP A 42 5.13 3.11 0.75
N GLU A 43 5.63 2.84 -0.46
CA GLU A 43 6.87 2.08 -0.63
C GLU A 43 8.04 2.75 0.09
N ASP A 44 8.10 4.08 0.04
CA ASP A 44 9.12 4.84 0.77
C ASP A 44 8.94 4.71 2.30
N MET A 45 7.71 4.77 2.76
CA MET A 45 7.39 4.59 4.18
C MET A 45 7.67 3.17 4.64
N GLU A 46 7.37 2.18 3.80
CA GLU A 46 7.59 0.77 4.10
C GLU A 46 9.05 0.48 4.45
N VAL A 47 9.98 1.05 3.70
CA VAL A 47 11.41 0.89 3.96
C VAL A 47 11.75 1.39 5.37
N LYS A 48 11.20 2.53 5.77
CA LYS A 48 11.43 3.10 7.10
C LYS A 48 10.85 2.21 8.20
N VAL A 49 9.64 1.68 7.98
CA VAL A 49 8.99 0.79 8.95
C VAL A 49 9.80 -0.48 9.13
N ILE A 50 10.23 -1.10 8.03
CA ILE A 50 11.04 -2.31 8.07
C ILE A 50 12.33 -2.07 8.85
N ASN A 51 13.01 -0.96 8.58
CA ASN A 51 14.28 -0.65 9.25
C ASN A 51 14.08 -0.34 10.74
N GLU A 52 13.06 0.41 11.08
CA GLU A 52 12.81 0.81 12.46
C GLU A 52 12.42 -0.37 13.35
N TYR A 53 11.55 -1.23 12.86
CA TYR A 53 11.04 -2.38 13.62
C TYR A 53 11.80 -3.67 13.33
N ARG A 54 12.78 -3.64 12.42
CA ARG A 54 13.56 -4.80 12.01
C ARG A 54 12.68 -5.96 11.55
N LEU A 55 11.73 -5.64 10.68
CA LEU A 55 10.78 -6.63 10.21
C LEU A 55 11.41 -7.57 9.20
N SER A 56 10.90 -8.81 9.18
CA SER A 56 11.34 -9.85 8.25
C SER A 56 10.16 -10.35 7.44
N PHE A 57 10.29 -10.43 6.12
CA PHE A 57 9.25 -11.00 5.27
C PHE A 57 9.06 -12.50 5.48
N LEU A 58 10.00 -13.15 6.17
CA LEU A 58 9.87 -14.57 6.51
C LEU A 58 8.92 -14.82 7.66
N GLU A 59 8.60 -13.77 8.44
CA GLU A 59 7.71 -13.88 9.59
C GLU A 59 6.29 -13.47 9.19
N PRO A 60 5.31 -14.38 9.28
CA PRO A 60 3.92 -14.04 8.92
C PRO A 60 3.36 -12.87 9.72
N GLU A 61 3.72 -12.76 10.99
CA GLU A 61 3.27 -11.65 11.85
C GLU A 61 3.79 -10.31 11.34
N HIS A 62 5.05 -10.29 10.87
CA HIS A 62 5.65 -9.08 10.34
C HIS A 62 4.98 -8.65 9.03
N ARG A 63 4.63 -9.61 8.18
CA ARG A 63 3.89 -9.32 6.95
C ARG A 63 2.52 -8.75 7.26
N ALA A 64 1.85 -9.29 8.28
CA ALA A 64 0.55 -8.78 8.72
C ALA A 64 0.66 -7.36 9.27
N MET A 65 1.72 -7.06 10.01
CA MET A 65 1.99 -5.71 10.51
C MET A 65 2.18 -4.72 9.35
N LEU A 66 2.96 -5.10 8.34
CA LEU A 66 3.20 -4.25 7.18
C LEU A 66 1.91 -4.00 6.40
N GLN A 67 1.08 -5.04 6.22
CA GLN A 67 -0.18 -4.90 5.54
C GLN A 67 -1.10 -3.93 6.29
N ARG A 68 -1.18 -4.05 7.61
CA ARG A 68 -1.99 -3.16 8.43
C ARG A 68 -1.48 -1.73 8.36
N ALA A 69 -0.16 -1.53 8.47
CA ALA A 69 0.45 -0.22 8.36
C ALA A 69 0.18 0.42 7.00
N CYS A 70 0.24 -0.38 5.94
CA CYS A 70 -0.06 0.06 4.58
C CYS A 70 -1.50 0.57 4.47
N LEU A 71 -2.46 -0.21 4.96
CA LEU A 71 -3.87 0.16 4.90
C LEU A 71 -4.15 1.43 5.71
N GLU A 72 -3.52 1.57 6.86
CA GLU A 72 -3.65 2.78 7.67
C GLU A 72 -3.03 3.98 6.97
N PHE A 73 -1.84 3.82 6.41
CA PHE A 73 -1.15 4.89 5.68
C PHE A 73 -1.97 5.37 4.49
N LEU A 74 -2.56 4.44 3.75
CA LEU A 74 -3.38 4.76 2.57
C LEU A 74 -4.82 5.10 2.92
N ASN A 75 -5.16 5.12 4.21
CA ASN A 75 -6.50 5.42 4.71
C ASN A 75 -7.56 4.44 4.20
N LEU A 76 -7.18 3.17 4.11
CA LEU A 76 -8.05 2.07 3.65
C LEU A 76 -8.48 1.14 4.77
N SER A 77 -7.99 1.35 5.99
CA SER A 77 -8.40 0.56 7.15
C SER A 77 -9.84 0.91 7.50
N ALA A 78 -10.67 -0.10 7.63
CA ALA A 78 -12.08 0.08 7.97
C ALA A 78 -12.26 0.06 9.48
#